data_6c0630737561623a244846de8b7fa10f
#
_entry.id   6c0630737561623a244846de8b7fa10f
#
_cell.length_a   1.000
_cell.length_b   1.000
_cell.length_c   1.000
_cell.angle_alpha   90.00
_cell.angle_beta   90.00
_cell.angle_gamma   90.00
#
_symmetry.space_group_name_H-M   'P 1'
#
loop_
_entity.id
_entity.type
_entity.pdbx_description
1 polymer ?
#
loop_
_entity_poly.entity_id
_entity_poly.type
_entity_poly.pdbx_seq_one_letter_code
_entity_poly.pdbx_strand_id
1 'polypeptide(L)'
;MRILAVLLFGVMTIPLAVAQQNQSQDTSSESAKQPTSRKDKAKKEPTPASAATPEKSAESGKPAEPPRAQSTEATDKDDKDKEEHYDVAEVPPVITHHQIVLNGKTLSYTSTAGRLPLKRGDGKTEAEMFFVAYALDGQEAAKRPLTFSFNGGPGSASVWLHMGALGPKRVVLQPNGFMPAAPYRLEDNPDTLLDRSDLVMVDAMSTGYSRAATAELTKKFLGVKGDVQAFGEFIRLYISRYDRWSSPLFLLGESYGTTRAAGIAGYLADHGIAFNGVTLLSMAVDFQTLEWNKSNDLPYFLLVPTFNMIAGYHHKLSADLTQDMAKTREEVVRWSANDYALALGKGDAITPDEHRKIVEQLSRYIGLRPEVIEAHNLRIDVPTFTHELLLDQKLVTGRLDGRFSSPNPDEDRFFYDPTSAAILPPYTSAFNNYLRTELNYKSDMPYRVFAYDEPGFQKWEWGNAVEGFPSTAGGLRSAMIKNPYMKILVMEGYYDLATPFTAANWTMDHLNLGPQFRQNVSYATYSSGHMVYIDRAEHDKMKKDLVDFMGKCLPK
;
A
#
# COMPACT_ATOMS: atom_id res chain seq x y z
N MET A 1 21.48 18.89 12.99
CA MET A 1 21.24 17.67 12.22
C MET A 1 19.96 17.05 12.77
N ARG A 2 18.84 17.34 12.13
CA ARG A 2 17.53 16.81 12.53
C ARG A 2 17.18 15.71 11.53
N ILE A 3 17.22 14.46 11.98
CA ILE A 3 16.76 13.32 11.21
C ILE A 3 15.25 13.25 11.40
N LEU A 4 14.52 13.62 10.36
CA LEU A 4 13.07 13.50 10.29
C LEU A 4 12.76 12.09 9.76
N ALA A 5 12.57 11.12 10.64
CA ALA A 5 12.00 9.82 10.29
C ALA A 5 10.48 9.99 10.23
N VAL A 6 9.95 10.17 9.01
CA VAL A 6 8.51 10.23 8.77
C VAL A 6 8.04 8.82 8.41
N LEU A 7 7.45 8.13 9.37
CA LEU A 7 6.65 6.93 9.13
C LEU A 7 5.34 7.34 8.46
N LEU A 8 5.36 7.45 7.13
CA LEU A 8 4.21 7.78 6.31
C LEU A 8 3.41 6.52 5.97
N PHE A 9 2.49 6.15 6.85
CA PHE A 9 1.20 5.62 6.42
C PHE A 9 0.32 6.82 6.02
N GLY A 10 0.84 7.68 5.18
CA GLY A 10 0.19 8.90 4.71
C GLY A 10 -0.26 8.73 3.28
N VAL A 11 -1.42 9.19 3.03
CA VAL A 11 -1.89 9.59 1.72
C VAL A 11 -0.78 10.41 1.05
N MET A 12 -0.23 9.92 -0.05
CA MET A 12 0.62 10.72 -0.90
C MET A 12 -0.24 11.80 -1.55
N THR A 13 -0.16 13.02 -1.04
CA THR A 13 -0.57 14.18 -1.82
C THR A 13 0.50 14.40 -2.88
N ILE A 14 0.16 14.17 -4.13
CA ILE A 14 1.01 14.47 -5.29
C ILE A 14 1.11 16.00 -5.38
N PRO A 15 2.29 16.61 -5.31
CA PRO A 15 2.41 18.04 -5.61
C PRO A 15 2.20 18.23 -7.12
N LEU A 16 1.07 18.81 -7.51
CA LEU A 16 0.88 19.36 -8.86
C LEU A 16 1.88 20.52 -9.06
N ALA A 17 2.91 20.26 -9.82
CA ALA A 17 3.73 21.33 -10.39
C ALA A 17 2.91 21.99 -11.50
N VAL A 18 2.35 23.15 -11.21
CA VAL A 18 1.72 24.03 -12.20
C VAL A 18 2.83 24.63 -13.07
N ALA A 19 3.02 24.08 -14.25
CA ALA A 19 3.79 24.75 -15.31
C ALA A 19 2.91 25.84 -15.90
N GLN A 20 3.21 27.11 -15.58
CA GLN A 20 2.67 28.25 -16.30
C GLN A 20 3.27 28.27 -17.71
N GLN A 21 2.47 27.86 -18.70
CA GLN A 21 2.74 28.17 -20.11
C GLN A 21 2.20 29.57 -20.42
N ASN A 22 3.11 30.49 -20.68
CA ASN A 22 2.83 31.75 -21.36
C ASN A 22 2.42 31.46 -22.81
N GLN A 23 1.16 31.60 -23.14
CA GLN A 23 0.71 31.73 -24.52
C GLN A 23 0.79 33.18 -24.94
N SER A 24 1.73 33.48 -25.85
CA SER A 24 1.72 34.68 -26.67
C SER A 24 0.67 34.50 -27.77
N GLN A 25 -0.38 35.28 -27.75
CA GLN A 25 -1.25 35.51 -28.92
C GLN A 25 -0.82 36.75 -29.65
N ASP A 26 -0.40 36.52 -30.90
CA ASP A 26 -0.21 37.54 -31.93
C ASP A 26 -1.58 37.95 -32.48
N THR A 27 -1.92 39.25 -32.44
CA THR A 27 -2.83 39.85 -33.42
C THR A 27 -2.39 41.29 -33.68
N SER A 28 -2.09 41.53 -34.96
CA SER A 28 -1.76 42.76 -35.63
C SER A 28 -2.87 43.83 -35.58
N SER A 29 -2.55 45.11 -35.40
CA SER A 29 -2.66 46.15 -36.39
C SER A 29 -2.63 47.56 -35.78
N GLU A 30 -1.79 48.39 -36.43
CA GLU A 30 -1.86 49.79 -36.73
C GLU A 30 -1.81 50.92 -35.69
N SER A 31 -0.67 51.58 -35.79
CA SER A 31 -0.50 53.03 -36.07
C SER A 31 -0.71 54.07 -34.97
N ALA A 32 0.36 54.75 -34.57
CA ALA A 32 0.69 56.15 -34.75
C ALA A 32 1.57 56.81 -33.65
N LYS A 33 2.76 57.21 -34.12
CA LYS A 33 3.52 58.43 -33.77
C LYS A 33 4.05 58.68 -32.35
N GLN A 34 5.38 58.62 -32.30
CA GLN A 34 6.32 59.35 -31.45
C GLN A 34 6.14 60.88 -31.57
N PRO A 35 6.81 61.80 -30.75
CA PRO A 35 8.25 61.79 -30.52
C PRO A 35 8.79 62.33 -29.16
N THR A 36 10.07 62.03 -28.94
CA THR A 36 11.18 62.84 -28.33
C THR A 36 11.08 63.31 -26.86
N SER A 37 12.12 63.33 -26.02
CA SER A 37 13.55 63.51 -26.16
C SER A 37 14.28 63.47 -24.80
N ARG A 38 15.55 63.04 -24.88
CA ARG A 38 16.78 63.50 -24.23
C ARG A 38 17.00 63.43 -22.72
N LYS A 39 18.01 62.57 -22.33
CA LYS A 39 19.38 62.97 -21.83
C LYS A 39 19.41 63.71 -20.48
N ASP A 40 20.22 63.29 -19.50
CA ASP A 40 21.68 63.25 -19.40
C ASP A 40 22.11 62.63 -18.06
N LYS A 41 23.11 61.75 -18.10
CA LYS A 41 24.46 61.71 -17.52
C LYS A 41 24.72 62.20 -16.08
N ALA A 42 25.36 61.39 -15.32
CA ALA A 42 26.74 61.39 -14.80
C ALA A 42 26.88 61.21 -13.28
N LYS A 43 27.57 60.19 -12.87
CA LYS A 43 28.99 60.08 -12.42
C LYS A 43 29.30 60.38 -10.94
N LYS A 44 29.97 59.39 -10.37
CA LYS A 44 31.16 59.39 -9.48
C LYS A 44 30.99 59.02 -7.98
N GLU A 45 31.73 58.04 -7.64
CA GLU A 45 32.38 57.67 -6.36
C GLU A 45 33.26 58.86 -5.80
N PRO A 46 33.92 58.73 -4.60
CA PRO A 46 34.49 57.61 -3.87
C PRO A 46 34.51 57.73 -2.31
N THR A 47 35.00 56.68 -1.67
CA THR A 47 35.53 56.52 -0.31
C THR A 47 36.56 57.56 0.14
N PRO A 48 36.89 57.75 1.49
CA PRO A 48 37.93 56.94 2.13
C PRO A 48 37.85 56.69 3.66
N ALA A 49 38.62 55.71 4.06
CA ALA A 49 39.36 55.24 5.15
C ALA A 49 39.87 56.16 6.30
N SER A 50 40.14 55.54 7.48
CA SER A 50 41.35 55.69 8.31
C SER A 50 41.03 55.39 9.80
N ALA A 51 41.56 54.32 10.39
CA ALA A 51 42.80 54.14 11.15
C ALA A 51 42.72 54.69 12.59
N ALA A 52 43.05 53.97 13.68
CA ALA A 52 44.32 53.51 14.12
C ALA A 52 44.22 52.81 15.52
N THR A 53 45.06 51.85 15.75
CA THR A 53 45.58 51.24 17.00
C THR A 53 46.39 52.25 17.86
N PRO A 54 47.00 51.95 19.09
CA PRO A 54 47.35 50.66 19.70
C PRO A 54 47.30 50.64 21.27
N GLU A 55 47.62 49.52 21.92
CA GLU A 55 48.75 49.15 22.80
C GLU A 55 48.40 48.28 24.05
N LYS A 56 49.09 47.11 24.08
CA LYS A 56 49.96 46.45 25.07
C LYS A 56 49.52 46.32 26.55
N SER A 57 49.62 45.17 27.19
CA SER A 57 50.71 44.31 27.68
C SER A 57 50.11 43.38 28.78
N ALA A 58 50.52 42.23 29.18
CA ALA A 58 51.73 41.44 29.30
C ALA A 58 51.40 40.05 29.84
N GLU A 59 52.14 39.06 29.34
CA GLU A 59 52.78 37.88 29.93
C GLU A 59 52.18 37.14 31.11
N SER A 60 52.00 35.80 30.96
CA SER A 60 52.84 34.75 31.61
C SER A 60 52.36 33.31 31.38
N GLY A 61 53.29 32.42 30.99
CA GLY A 61 53.35 31.05 31.46
C GLY A 61 52.80 29.93 30.56
N LYS A 62 53.66 29.34 29.69
CA LYS A 62 53.51 28.00 29.08
C LYS A 62 53.97 26.93 30.05
N PRO A 63 53.42 25.69 29.92
CA PRO A 63 54.29 24.53 29.78
C PRO A 63 53.95 23.69 28.53
N ALA A 64 54.98 22.91 28.12
CA ALA A 64 55.28 22.24 26.87
C ALA A 64 54.28 21.18 26.40
N GLU A 65 54.07 21.17 25.08
CA GLU A 65 53.44 20.11 24.29
C GLU A 65 54.48 19.04 23.86
N PRO A 66 54.08 17.73 23.85
CA PRO A 66 54.93 16.70 23.22
C PRO A 66 54.70 16.65 21.69
N PRO A 67 55.62 16.03 20.91
CA PRO A 67 55.73 16.23 19.48
C PRO A 67 54.60 15.58 18.69
N ARG A 68 54.05 16.36 17.78
CA ARG A 68 53.02 16.00 16.80
C ARG A 68 53.66 15.14 15.71
N ALA A 69 53.17 13.91 15.55
CA ALA A 69 53.44 13.08 14.40
C ALA A 69 52.81 13.73 13.14
N GLN A 70 53.60 13.87 12.09
CA GLN A 70 53.14 14.31 10.78
C GLN A 70 52.22 13.23 10.22
N SER A 71 50.90 13.52 10.16
CA SER A 71 49.97 12.78 9.34
C SER A 71 50.10 13.30 7.90
N THR A 72 50.53 12.46 7.02
CA THR A 72 50.40 12.64 5.57
C THR A 72 48.91 12.83 5.24
N GLU A 73 48.56 13.98 4.71
CA GLU A 73 47.28 14.19 4.06
C GLU A 73 47.19 13.26 2.85
N ALA A 74 46.49 12.13 3.03
CA ALA A 74 45.92 11.39 1.92
C ALA A 74 44.73 12.19 1.45
N THR A 75 44.80 12.66 0.24
CA THR A 75 43.72 13.35 -0.47
C THR A 75 42.53 12.40 -0.61
N ASP A 76 41.53 12.59 0.24
CA ASP A 76 40.19 12.02 0.09
C ASP A 76 39.47 12.70 -1.10
N LYS A 77 39.76 12.23 -2.28
CA LYS A 77 39.05 12.56 -3.51
C LYS A 77 38.77 11.27 -4.27
N ASP A 78 37.94 10.40 -3.75
CA ASP A 78 37.36 9.30 -4.56
C ASP A 78 36.17 8.55 -3.90
N ASP A 79 35.42 9.18 -3.01
CA ASP A 79 34.30 8.49 -2.36
C ASP A 79 32.93 9.10 -2.69
N LYS A 80 32.81 9.80 -3.84
CA LYS A 80 31.52 10.45 -4.19
C LYS A 80 30.65 9.71 -5.18
N ASP A 81 31.09 8.60 -5.78
CA ASP A 81 30.32 7.91 -6.81
C ASP A 81 30.52 6.38 -6.82
N LYS A 82 30.61 5.73 -5.67
CA LYS A 82 30.40 4.27 -5.65
C LYS A 82 28.90 4.03 -5.60
N GLU A 83 28.31 3.82 -6.78
CA GLU A 83 26.96 3.28 -6.91
C GLU A 83 26.84 2.01 -6.05
N GLU A 84 25.88 1.97 -5.13
CA GLU A 84 25.65 0.76 -4.33
C GLU A 84 25.29 -0.41 -5.26
N HIS A 85 26.17 -1.40 -5.34
CA HIS A 85 25.95 -2.63 -6.06
C HIS A 85 25.46 -3.73 -5.12
N TYR A 86 24.29 -4.27 -5.41
CA TYR A 86 23.83 -5.49 -4.78
C TYR A 86 24.29 -6.71 -5.58
N ASP A 87 24.82 -7.72 -4.90
CA ASP A 87 25.19 -8.98 -5.54
C ASP A 87 23.95 -9.78 -5.91
N VAL A 88 23.64 -9.83 -7.20
CA VAL A 88 22.54 -10.58 -7.81
C VAL A 88 23.02 -11.91 -8.41
N ALA A 89 24.07 -12.50 -7.85
CA ALA A 89 24.48 -13.85 -8.22
C ALA A 89 23.37 -14.85 -7.88
N GLU A 90 22.99 -15.67 -8.85
CA GLU A 90 21.95 -16.68 -8.68
C GLU A 90 22.40 -17.75 -7.67
N VAL A 91 21.72 -17.84 -6.54
CA VAL A 91 21.99 -18.80 -5.47
C VAL A 91 20.85 -19.82 -5.42
N PRO A 92 21.16 -21.13 -5.31
CA PRO A 92 20.12 -22.14 -5.15
C PRO A 92 19.20 -21.83 -3.96
N PRO A 93 17.88 -22.04 -4.09
CA PRO A 93 16.96 -21.84 -3.00
C PRO A 93 17.18 -22.84 -1.87
N VAL A 94 16.83 -22.48 -0.65
CA VAL A 94 16.83 -23.38 0.50
C VAL A 94 15.52 -24.17 0.46
N ILE A 95 15.64 -25.49 0.55
CA ILE A 95 14.51 -26.44 0.56
C ILE A 95 14.45 -27.11 1.93
N THR A 96 13.26 -27.11 2.53
CA THR A 96 13.00 -27.78 3.80
C THR A 96 11.68 -28.56 3.73
N HIS A 97 11.56 -29.63 4.52
CA HIS A 97 10.39 -30.50 4.55
C HIS A 97 9.69 -30.39 5.90
N HIS A 98 8.36 -30.30 5.86
CA HIS A 98 7.54 -30.02 7.02
C HIS A 98 6.27 -30.87 7.02
N GLN A 99 5.57 -30.83 8.14
CA GLN A 99 4.25 -31.42 8.29
C GLN A 99 3.33 -30.45 9.04
N ILE A 100 2.04 -30.49 8.71
CA ILE A 100 0.98 -29.79 9.43
C ILE A 100 -0.23 -30.70 9.59
N VAL A 101 -0.91 -30.60 10.72
CA VAL A 101 -2.15 -31.34 10.96
C VAL A 101 -3.35 -30.44 10.70
N LEU A 102 -4.14 -30.75 9.67
CA LEU A 102 -5.34 -30.02 9.32
C LEU A 102 -6.54 -30.96 9.34
N ASN A 103 -7.56 -30.63 10.13
CA ASN A 103 -8.79 -31.43 10.26
C ASN A 103 -8.50 -32.90 10.56
N GLY A 104 -7.52 -33.18 11.43
CA GLY A 104 -7.11 -34.53 11.83
C GLY A 104 -6.26 -35.27 10.79
N LYS A 105 -5.89 -34.65 9.66
CA LYS A 105 -5.02 -35.26 8.65
C LYS A 105 -3.64 -34.60 8.69
N THR A 106 -2.60 -35.41 8.71
CA THR A 106 -1.22 -34.93 8.54
C THR A 106 -0.94 -34.68 7.06
N LEU A 107 -0.56 -33.47 6.71
CA LEU A 107 -0.13 -33.07 5.38
C LEU A 107 1.39 -32.83 5.40
N SER A 108 2.13 -33.57 4.56
CA SER A 108 3.55 -33.31 4.32
C SER A 108 3.71 -32.30 3.20
N TYR A 109 4.60 -31.33 3.38
CA TYR A 109 4.84 -30.30 2.39
C TYR A 109 6.30 -29.89 2.34
N THR A 110 6.70 -29.42 1.18
CA THR A 110 8.03 -28.87 0.93
C THR A 110 7.96 -27.35 0.90
N SER A 111 8.83 -26.69 1.66
CA SER A 111 9.05 -25.24 1.59
C SER A 111 10.28 -24.94 0.76
N THR A 112 10.18 -23.92 -0.10
CA THR A 112 11.28 -23.40 -0.92
C THR A 112 11.41 -21.91 -0.66
N ALA A 113 12.53 -21.48 -0.04
CA ALA A 113 12.83 -20.07 0.21
C ALA A 113 14.04 -19.64 -0.64
N GLY A 114 13.88 -18.60 -1.44
CA GLY A 114 14.96 -18.18 -2.34
C GLY A 114 14.64 -16.91 -3.10
N ARG A 115 15.48 -16.63 -4.10
CA ARG A 115 15.35 -15.48 -4.99
C ARG A 115 15.32 -15.94 -6.43
N LEU A 116 14.42 -15.38 -7.25
CA LEU A 116 14.40 -15.60 -8.69
C LEU A 116 14.96 -14.37 -9.41
N PRO A 117 15.89 -14.57 -10.39
CA PRO A 117 16.48 -13.48 -11.11
C PRO A 117 15.52 -12.92 -12.18
N LEU A 118 15.39 -11.60 -12.22
CA LEU A 118 14.80 -10.90 -13.34
C LEU A 118 15.92 -10.55 -14.32
N LYS A 119 15.84 -11.10 -15.55
CA LYS A 119 16.90 -10.98 -16.56
C LYS A 119 16.47 -10.13 -17.74
N ARG A 120 17.39 -9.35 -18.27
CA ARG A 120 17.21 -8.68 -19.57
C ARG A 120 17.26 -9.70 -20.72
N GLY A 121 16.90 -9.24 -21.92
CA GLY A 121 16.98 -10.07 -23.13
C GLY A 121 18.37 -10.58 -23.49
N ASP A 122 19.44 -9.95 -22.98
CA ASP A 122 20.83 -10.43 -23.11
C ASP A 122 21.23 -11.46 -22.03
N GLY A 123 20.32 -11.82 -21.12
CA GLY A 123 20.53 -12.78 -20.05
C GLY A 123 21.14 -12.21 -18.76
N LYS A 124 21.51 -10.91 -18.73
CA LYS A 124 22.05 -10.26 -17.54
C LYS A 124 20.97 -10.06 -16.48
N THR A 125 21.25 -10.46 -15.24
CA THR A 125 20.36 -10.23 -14.10
C THR A 125 20.32 -8.74 -13.75
N GLU A 126 19.12 -8.16 -13.68
CA GLU A 126 18.86 -6.78 -13.26
C GLU A 126 18.40 -6.69 -11.81
N ALA A 127 17.73 -7.72 -11.35
CA ALA A 127 17.17 -7.78 -10.01
C ALA A 127 16.89 -9.22 -9.59
N GLU A 128 16.70 -9.43 -8.30
CA GLU A 128 16.21 -10.69 -7.75
C GLU A 128 14.99 -10.45 -6.87
N MET A 129 13.96 -11.26 -7.07
CA MET A 129 12.76 -11.21 -6.23
C MET A 129 12.74 -12.40 -5.27
N PHE A 130 12.64 -12.08 -3.98
CA PHE A 130 12.53 -13.07 -2.91
C PHE A 130 11.13 -13.65 -2.86
N PHE A 131 11.08 -14.95 -2.58
CA PHE A 131 9.84 -15.68 -2.39
C PHE A 131 10.00 -16.79 -1.36
N VAL A 132 8.87 -17.18 -0.77
CA VAL A 132 8.71 -18.43 -0.04
C VAL A 132 7.55 -19.19 -0.66
N ALA A 133 7.81 -20.40 -1.11
CA ALA A 133 6.79 -21.27 -1.68
C ALA A 133 6.54 -22.49 -0.80
N TYR A 134 5.30 -22.96 -0.77
CA TYR A 134 4.86 -24.17 -0.09
C TYR A 134 4.14 -25.06 -1.08
N ALA A 135 4.64 -26.26 -1.26
CA ALA A 135 4.07 -27.26 -2.14
C ALA A 135 3.67 -28.51 -1.35
N LEU A 136 2.43 -28.97 -1.48
CA LEU A 136 1.96 -30.20 -0.86
C LEU A 136 2.60 -31.38 -1.56
N ASP A 137 3.22 -32.29 -0.80
CA ASP A 137 3.96 -33.43 -1.36
C ASP A 137 3.02 -34.43 -2.05
N GLY A 138 3.54 -35.08 -3.09
CA GLY A 138 2.86 -36.15 -3.81
C GLY A 138 1.69 -35.71 -4.70
N GLN A 139 1.60 -34.42 -5.05
CA GLN A 139 0.55 -33.89 -5.92
C GLN A 139 1.00 -33.79 -7.38
N GLU A 140 0.06 -34.01 -8.32
CA GLU A 140 0.28 -33.78 -9.76
C GLU A 140 0.08 -32.30 -10.10
N ALA A 141 1.06 -31.68 -10.76
CA ALA A 141 1.02 -30.26 -11.12
C ALA A 141 -0.26 -29.86 -11.89
N ALA A 142 -0.73 -30.68 -12.83
CA ALA A 142 -1.92 -30.40 -13.63
C ALA A 142 -3.23 -30.36 -12.83
N LYS A 143 -3.27 -31.04 -11.68
CA LYS A 143 -4.46 -31.10 -10.81
C LYS A 143 -4.35 -30.18 -9.60
N ARG A 144 -3.16 -29.65 -9.34
CA ARG A 144 -2.85 -28.87 -8.15
C ARG A 144 -2.84 -27.38 -8.43
N PRO A 145 -3.79 -26.60 -7.90
CA PRO A 145 -3.78 -25.16 -8.03
C PRO A 145 -2.47 -24.56 -7.52
N LEU A 146 -2.07 -23.44 -8.12
CA LEU A 146 -0.92 -22.64 -7.73
C LEU A 146 -1.37 -21.19 -7.51
N THR A 147 -1.23 -20.70 -6.30
CA THR A 147 -1.61 -19.34 -5.91
C THR A 147 -0.39 -18.47 -5.66
N PHE A 148 -0.24 -17.41 -6.45
CA PHE A 148 0.72 -16.34 -6.17
C PHE A 148 0.06 -15.29 -5.29
N SER A 149 0.70 -14.96 -4.17
CA SER A 149 0.15 -14.04 -3.18
C SER A 149 1.14 -12.96 -2.81
N PHE A 150 0.64 -11.74 -2.63
CA PHE A 150 1.45 -10.58 -2.30
C PHE A 150 0.63 -9.47 -1.65
N ASN A 151 1.25 -8.79 -0.68
CA ASN A 151 0.72 -7.56 -0.10
C ASN A 151 0.99 -6.34 -1.00
N GLY A 152 0.49 -5.19 -0.59
CA GLY A 152 0.54 -3.96 -1.34
C GLY A 152 1.55 -2.93 -0.83
N GLY A 153 1.04 -1.87 -0.28
CA GLY A 153 1.74 -0.66 0.11
C GLY A 153 1.38 0.50 -0.84
N PRO A 154 2.04 0.73 -2.00
CA PRO A 154 3.22 -0.01 -2.50
C PRO A 154 4.40 0.02 -1.54
N GLY A 155 5.28 -0.98 -1.66
CA GLY A 155 6.49 -1.07 -0.82
C GLY A 155 6.30 -1.83 0.49
N SER A 156 5.32 -2.72 0.58
CA SER A 156 5.18 -3.69 1.67
C SER A 156 5.60 -5.09 1.22
N ALA A 157 6.33 -5.79 2.07
CA ALA A 157 6.62 -7.21 1.91
C ALA A 157 5.34 -8.05 2.08
N SER A 158 5.37 -9.27 1.57
CA SER A 158 4.21 -10.18 1.62
C SER A 158 4.04 -10.91 2.95
N VAL A 159 4.76 -10.50 3.98
CA VAL A 159 4.76 -11.11 5.31
C VAL A 159 3.38 -11.18 5.96
N TRP A 160 2.50 -10.22 5.67
CA TRP A 160 1.18 -10.12 6.27
C TRP A 160 0.25 -11.24 5.82
N LEU A 161 0.05 -11.38 4.50
CA LEU A 161 -0.70 -12.50 3.94
C LEU A 161 -0.02 -13.85 4.22
N HIS A 162 1.31 -13.88 4.19
CA HIS A 162 2.10 -15.07 4.42
C HIS A 162 1.87 -15.62 5.83
N MET A 163 2.14 -14.80 6.86
CA MET A 163 2.13 -15.21 8.27
C MET A 163 0.82 -14.90 9.00
N GLY A 164 -0.10 -14.25 8.33
CA GLY A 164 -1.40 -13.90 8.91
C GLY A 164 -2.54 -14.74 8.33
N ALA A 165 -2.51 -14.98 7.00
CA ALA A 165 -3.64 -15.54 6.30
C ALA A 165 -3.39 -16.94 5.73
N LEU A 166 -2.43 -17.07 4.80
CA LEU A 166 -2.40 -18.16 3.85
C LEU A 166 -1.38 -19.25 4.16
N GLY A 167 -0.25 -18.88 4.77
CA GLY A 167 0.86 -19.79 5.04
C GLY A 167 0.54 -20.90 6.04
N PRO A 168 1.38 -21.96 6.13
CA PRO A 168 1.16 -23.06 7.05
C PRO A 168 1.39 -22.69 8.53
N LYS A 169 2.09 -21.58 8.79
CA LYS A 169 2.27 -20.99 10.11
C LYS A 169 1.63 -19.61 10.15
N ARG A 170 1.18 -19.19 11.34
CA ARG A 170 0.66 -17.83 11.55
C ARG A 170 1.19 -17.21 12.83
N VAL A 171 1.22 -15.91 12.85
CA VAL A 171 1.53 -15.10 14.03
C VAL A 171 0.39 -15.19 15.02
N VAL A 172 0.71 -15.44 16.29
CA VAL A 172 -0.29 -15.45 17.37
C VAL A 172 -0.55 -14.02 17.81
N LEU A 173 -1.75 -13.54 17.53
CA LEU A 173 -2.31 -12.30 18.05
C LEU A 173 -3.39 -12.60 19.09
N GLN A 174 -3.92 -11.58 19.77
CA GLN A 174 -5.17 -11.72 20.53
C GLN A 174 -6.32 -12.06 19.56
N PRO A 175 -7.43 -12.67 20.03
CA PRO A 175 -8.51 -13.13 19.14
C PRO A 175 -9.08 -12.05 18.20
N ASN A 176 -9.08 -10.80 18.64
CA ASN A 176 -9.54 -9.63 17.87
C ASN A 176 -8.43 -8.90 17.10
N GLY A 177 -7.22 -9.51 17.00
CA GLY A 177 -6.09 -8.96 16.25
C GLY A 177 -5.17 -8.03 17.05
N PHE A 178 -5.47 -7.72 18.32
CA PHE A 178 -4.62 -6.86 19.14
C PHE A 178 -3.28 -7.50 19.48
N MET A 179 -2.30 -6.66 19.81
CA MET A 179 -0.93 -7.09 20.14
C MET A 179 -0.93 -7.95 21.42
N PRO A 180 -0.32 -9.14 21.40
CA PRO A 180 -0.03 -9.90 22.62
C PRO A 180 1.24 -9.36 23.28
N ALA A 181 1.45 -9.75 24.56
CA ALA A 181 2.73 -9.51 25.22
C ALA A 181 3.86 -10.32 24.54
N ALA A 182 5.05 -9.73 24.44
CA ALA A 182 6.26 -10.43 23.99
C ALA A 182 6.69 -11.51 25.03
N PRO A 183 7.38 -12.59 24.61
CA PRO A 183 7.87 -12.89 23.28
C PRO A 183 6.77 -13.35 22.31
N TYR A 184 6.86 -12.89 21.05
CA TYR A 184 5.90 -13.25 20.02
C TYR A 184 6.11 -14.67 19.52
N ARG A 185 5.03 -15.34 19.15
CA ARG A 185 5.03 -16.76 18.81
C ARG A 185 4.33 -17.03 17.49
N LEU A 186 4.68 -18.17 16.89
CA LEU A 186 3.98 -18.79 15.79
C LEU A 186 3.19 -20.02 16.26
N GLU A 187 2.15 -20.33 15.54
CA GLU A 187 1.42 -21.58 15.65
C GLU A 187 1.11 -22.13 14.25
N ASP A 188 0.74 -23.40 14.18
CA ASP A 188 0.18 -23.95 12.94
C ASP A 188 -1.08 -23.19 12.56
N ASN A 189 -1.19 -22.86 11.29
CA ASN A 189 -2.34 -22.13 10.77
C ASN A 189 -3.44 -23.10 10.34
N PRO A 190 -4.52 -23.28 11.09
CA PRO A 190 -5.60 -24.20 10.70
C PRO A 190 -6.37 -23.68 9.48
N ASP A 191 -6.23 -22.38 9.17
CA ASP A 191 -6.89 -21.73 8.05
C ASP A 191 -5.96 -21.57 6.83
N THR A 192 -4.78 -22.21 6.84
CA THR A 192 -3.89 -22.22 5.69
C THR A 192 -4.59 -22.68 4.42
N LEU A 193 -4.28 -22.06 3.29
CA LEU A 193 -4.81 -22.47 1.99
C LEU A 193 -4.03 -23.66 1.39
N LEU A 194 -3.00 -24.17 2.09
CA LEU A 194 -2.13 -25.24 1.61
C LEU A 194 -2.89 -26.58 1.37
N ASP A 195 -4.02 -26.82 2.00
CA ASP A 195 -4.86 -27.98 1.71
C ASP A 195 -5.58 -27.89 0.34
N ARG A 196 -5.62 -26.73 -0.29
CA ARG A 196 -6.32 -26.45 -1.57
C ARG A 196 -5.40 -26.05 -2.71
N SER A 197 -4.32 -25.37 -2.42
CA SER A 197 -3.40 -24.80 -3.39
C SER A 197 -1.97 -24.88 -2.88
N ASP A 198 -1.01 -25.03 -3.79
CA ASP A 198 0.35 -24.63 -3.50
C ASP A 198 0.40 -23.10 -3.44
N LEU A 199 1.32 -22.57 -2.63
CA LEU A 199 1.37 -21.14 -2.31
C LEU A 199 2.73 -20.58 -2.68
N VAL A 200 2.77 -19.39 -3.27
CA VAL A 200 4.00 -18.65 -3.54
C VAL A 200 3.82 -17.23 -3.03
N MET A 201 4.47 -16.93 -1.90
CA MET A 201 4.51 -15.61 -1.28
C MET A 201 5.67 -14.85 -1.88
N VAL A 202 5.40 -13.72 -2.55
CA VAL A 202 6.42 -12.98 -3.32
C VAL A 202 6.58 -11.59 -2.76
N ASP A 203 7.79 -11.22 -2.38
CA ASP A 203 8.12 -9.87 -1.93
C ASP A 203 8.35 -8.94 -3.12
N ALA A 204 7.70 -7.78 -3.11
CA ALA A 204 7.87 -6.76 -4.13
C ALA A 204 9.31 -6.20 -4.12
N MET A 205 9.71 -5.59 -5.23
CA MET A 205 11.05 -4.97 -5.34
C MET A 205 11.29 -3.99 -4.19
N SER A 206 12.50 -4.00 -3.65
CA SER A 206 12.96 -3.25 -2.48
C SER A 206 12.38 -3.69 -1.13
N THR A 207 11.42 -4.62 -1.10
CA THR A 207 10.87 -5.19 0.14
C THR A 207 11.48 -6.56 0.44
N GLY A 208 11.27 -7.07 1.63
CA GLY A 208 11.82 -8.35 2.06
C GLY A 208 13.32 -8.45 1.75
N TYR A 209 13.68 -9.49 1.02
CA TYR A 209 15.03 -9.66 0.46
C TYR A 209 15.11 -9.40 -1.05
N SER A 210 14.08 -8.82 -1.66
CA SER A 210 14.07 -8.47 -3.09
C SER A 210 14.92 -7.23 -3.36
N ARG A 211 15.89 -7.31 -4.27
CA ARG A 211 16.82 -6.22 -4.58
C ARG A 211 17.08 -6.14 -6.07
N ALA A 212 17.19 -4.93 -6.60
CA ALA A 212 17.79 -4.69 -7.91
C ALA A 212 19.32 -4.62 -7.79
N ALA A 213 20.03 -4.91 -8.88
CA ALA A 213 21.50 -4.96 -8.90
C ALA A 213 22.12 -3.59 -8.59
N THR A 214 21.47 -2.49 -8.95
CA THR A 214 21.93 -1.12 -8.70
C THR A 214 20.79 -0.22 -8.28
N ALA A 215 21.10 0.92 -7.65
CA ALA A 215 20.13 1.96 -7.31
C ALA A 215 19.42 2.51 -8.56
N GLU A 216 20.11 2.63 -9.68
CA GLU A 216 19.52 3.07 -10.95
C GLU A 216 18.51 2.04 -11.48
N LEU A 217 18.84 0.76 -11.44
CA LEU A 217 17.93 -0.31 -11.84
C LEU A 217 16.72 -0.42 -10.91
N THR A 218 16.87 -0.06 -9.63
CA THR A 218 15.75 -0.02 -8.67
C THR A 218 14.62 0.88 -9.19
N LYS A 219 14.93 2.04 -9.75
CA LYS A 219 13.95 3.00 -10.28
C LYS A 219 13.04 2.40 -11.36
N LYS A 220 13.54 1.43 -12.15
CA LYS A 220 12.77 0.72 -13.18
C LYS A 220 11.57 -0.01 -12.60
N PHE A 221 11.64 -0.45 -11.35
CA PHE A 221 10.67 -1.28 -10.67
C PHE A 221 9.74 -0.49 -9.73
N LEU A 222 10.10 0.77 -9.41
CA LEU A 222 9.36 1.62 -8.48
C LEU A 222 8.25 2.40 -9.20
N GLY A 223 7.22 1.71 -9.62
CA GLY A 223 6.06 2.30 -10.27
C GLY A 223 5.08 1.22 -10.72
N VAL A 224 3.83 1.61 -10.99
CA VAL A 224 2.74 0.67 -11.34
C VAL A 224 3.13 -0.26 -12.49
N LYS A 225 3.65 0.30 -13.58
CA LYS A 225 4.04 -0.47 -14.76
C LYS A 225 5.23 -1.39 -14.49
N GLY A 226 6.29 -0.85 -13.86
CA GLY A 226 7.51 -1.62 -13.55
C GLY A 226 7.25 -2.76 -12.58
N ASP A 227 6.42 -2.52 -11.57
CA ASP A 227 5.99 -3.50 -10.58
C ASP A 227 5.18 -4.63 -11.22
N VAL A 228 4.17 -4.31 -12.04
CA VAL A 228 3.37 -5.31 -12.77
C VAL A 228 4.23 -6.17 -13.69
N GLN A 229 5.17 -5.57 -14.43
CA GLN A 229 6.08 -6.29 -15.32
C GLN A 229 7.05 -7.20 -14.56
N ALA A 230 7.59 -6.73 -13.43
CA ALA A 230 8.48 -7.53 -12.58
C ALA A 230 7.78 -8.78 -12.05
N PHE A 231 6.57 -8.63 -11.51
CA PHE A 231 5.77 -9.77 -11.05
C PHE A 231 5.34 -10.68 -12.20
N GLY A 232 4.99 -10.13 -13.35
CA GLY A 232 4.66 -10.91 -14.55
C GLY A 232 5.83 -11.81 -14.98
N GLU A 233 7.04 -11.27 -15.04
CA GLU A 233 8.26 -12.04 -15.34
C GLU A 233 8.59 -13.05 -14.24
N PHE A 234 8.44 -12.68 -12.97
CA PHE A 234 8.59 -13.61 -11.84
C PHE A 234 7.66 -14.83 -12.01
N ILE A 235 6.36 -14.60 -12.27
CA ILE A 235 5.37 -15.67 -12.43
C ILE A 235 5.74 -16.56 -13.63
N ARG A 236 6.05 -15.98 -14.79
CA ARG A 236 6.47 -16.71 -15.98
C ARG A 236 7.70 -17.59 -15.69
N LEU A 237 8.70 -17.03 -15.02
CA LEU A 237 9.92 -17.75 -14.68
C LEU A 237 9.65 -18.85 -13.63
N TYR A 238 8.82 -18.58 -12.63
CA TYR A 238 8.46 -19.55 -11.60
C TYR A 238 7.75 -20.77 -12.20
N ILE A 239 6.69 -20.56 -13.01
CA ILE A 239 5.96 -21.67 -13.62
C ILE A 239 6.83 -22.48 -14.61
N SER A 240 7.84 -21.84 -15.26
CA SER A 240 8.80 -22.51 -16.13
C SER A 240 9.82 -23.33 -15.33
N ARG A 241 10.37 -22.77 -14.25
CA ARG A 241 11.46 -23.39 -13.48
C ARG A 241 10.97 -24.55 -12.60
N TYR A 242 9.70 -24.49 -12.16
CA TYR A 242 9.08 -25.49 -11.31
C TYR A 242 8.04 -26.37 -12.04
N ASP A 243 8.05 -26.39 -13.38
CA ASP A 243 7.20 -27.22 -14.24
C ASP A 243 5.69 -27.07 -13.95
N ARG A 244 5.22 -25.82 -13.75
CA ARG A 244 3.85 -25.51 -13.32
C ARG A 244 2.97 -24.92 -14.44
N TRP A 245 3.37 -25.03 -15.72
CA TRP A 245 2.57 -24.56 -16.85
C TRP A 245 1.19 -25.20 -16.99
N SER A 246 1.04 -26.43 -16.50
CA SER A 246 -0.23 -27.16 -16.51
C SER A 246 -1.12 -26.90 -15.30
N SER A 247 -0.64 -26.19 -14.28
CA SER A 247 -1.38 -25.94 -13.04
C SER A 247 -2.50 -24.92 -13.26
N PRO A 248 -3.67 -25.08 -12.60
CA PRO A 248 -4.62 -23.98 -12.46
C PRO A 248 -3.99 -22.82 -11.69
N LEU A 249 -3.99 -21.62 -12.27
CA LEU A 249 -3.29 -20.46 -11.72
C LEU A 249 -4.25 -19.49 -11.02
N PHE A 250 -3.82 -18.99 -9.86
CA PHE A 250 -4.55 -18.03 -9.06
C PHE A 250 -3.66 -16.86 -8.63
N LEU A 251 -4.28 -15.67 -8.50
CA LEU A 251 -3.68 -14.49 -7.86
C LEU A 251 -4.46 -14.14 -6.60
N LEU A 252 -3.77 -13.74 -5.55
CA LEU A 252 -4.35 -13.12 -4.37
C LEU A 252 -3.51 -11.91 -3.98
N GLY A 253 -4.08 -10.72 -4.15
CA GLY A 253 -3.47 -9.45 -3.76
C GLY A 253 -4.26 -8.79 -2.64
N GLU A 254 -3.55 -8.08 -1.76
CA GLU A 254 -4.15 -7.25 -0.71
C GLU A 254 -3.73 -5.80 -0.87
N SER A 255 -4.68 -4.86 -0.67
CA SER A 255 -4.39 -3.42 -0.75
C SER A 255 -3.88 -3.03 -2.14
N TYR A 256 -2.79 -2.25 -2.26
CA TYR A 256 -2.10 -2.03 -3.53
C TYR A 256 -1.73 -3.35 -4.25
N GLY A 257 -1.60 -4.47 -3.54
CA GLY A 257 -1.47 -5.79 -4.17
C GLY A 257 -2.64 -6.16 -5.08
N THR A 258 -3.81 -5.57 -4.92
CA THR A 258 -4.94 -5.73 -5.84
C THR A 258 -4.75 -4.93 -7.13
N THR A 259 -4.15 -3.72 -7.05
CA THR A 259 -3.67 -2.97 -8.23
C THR A 259 -2.71 -3.84 -9.04
N ARG A 260 -1.75 -4.45 -8.33
CA ARG A 260 -0.78 -5.39 -8.92
C ARG A 260 -1.46 -6.60 -9.54
N ALA A 261 -2.37 -7.28 -8.82
CA ALA A 261 -3.07 -8.46 -9.30
C ALA A 261 -3.91 -8.17 -10.56
N ALA A 262 -4.64 -7.07 -10.56
CA ALA A 262 -5.43 -6.61 -11.71
C ALA A 262 -4.53 -6.27 -12.92
N GLY A 263 -3.42 -5.57 -12.68
CA GLY A 263 -2.43 -5.25 -13.70
C GLY A 263 -1.75 -6.50 -14.28
N ILE A 264 -1.31 -7.44 -13.41
CA ILE A 264 -0.69 -8.72 -13.80
C ILE A 264 -1.67 -9.55 -14.63
N ALA A 265 -2.93 -9.65 -14.23
CA ALA A 265 -3.93 -10.41 -14.96
C ALA A 265 -4.08 -9.90 -16.41
N GLY A 266 -4.14 -8.57 -16.60
CA GLY A 266 -4.16 -7.96 -17.92
C GLY A 266 -2.87 -8.16 -18.70
N TYR A 267 -1.72 -7.88 -18.09
CA TYR A 267 -0.41 -7.99 -18.70
C TYR A 267 -0.10 -9.43 -19.16
N LEU A 268 -0.32 -10.41 -18.29
CA LEU A 268 -0.02 -11.82 -18.61
C LEU A 268 -1.02 -12.44 -19.59
N ALA A 269 -2.27 -11.98 -19.62
CA ALA A 269 -3.22 -12.38 -20.68
C ALA A 269 -2.71 -11.99 -22.08
N ASP A 270 -2.00 -10.87 -22.20
CA ASP A 270 -1.35 -10.44 -23.45
C ASP A 270 -0.06 -11.23 -23.75
N HIS A 271 0.49 -11.93 -22.76
CA HIS A 271 1.71 -12.74 -22.87
C HIS A 271 1.45 -14.25 -22.80
N GLY A 272 0.19 -14.67 -23.02
CA GLY A 272 -0.17 -16.08 -23.14
C GLY A 272 -0.32 -16.84 -21.83
N ILE A 273 -0.42 -16.14 -20.68
CA ILE A 273 -0.68 -16.75 -19.36
C ILE A 273 -2.02 -16.26 -18.84
N ALA A 274 -2.92 -17.19 -18.52
CA ALA A 274 -4.26 -16.89 -18.04
C ALA A 274 -4.49 -17.48 -16.63
N PHE A 275 -5.27 -16.78 -15.83
CA PHE A 275 -5.63 -17.21 -14.47
C PHE A 275 -7.03 -17.80 -14.43
N ASN A 276 -7.22 -18.78 -13.54
CA ASN A 276 -8.54 -19.35 -13.23
C ASN A 276 -9.32 -18.42 -12.29
N GLY A 277 -8.64 -17.79 -11.34
CA GLY A 277 -9.24 -16.89 -10.38
C GLY A 277 -8.30 -15.80 -9.88
N VAL A 278 -8.87 -14.64 -9.59
CA VAL A 278 -8.16 -13.51 -8.96
C VAL A 278 -8.94 -13.08 -7.72
N THR A 279 -8.27 -13.07 -6.57
CA THR A 279 -8.81 -12.56 -5.31
C THR A 279 -8.24 -11.18 -5.04
N LEU A 280 -9.14 -10.24 -4.78
CA LEU A 280 -8.85 -8.83 -4.49
C LEU A 280 -9.29 -8.56 -3.05
N LEU A 281 -8.34 -8.61 -2.12
CA LEU A 281 -8.59 -8.36 -0.70
C LEU A 281 -8.29 -6.91 -0.37
N SER A 282 -9.28 -6.21 0.22
CA SER A 282 -9.15 -4.79 0.58
C SER A 282 -8.71 -3.96 -0.64
N MET A 283 -9.62 -3.87 -1.60
CA MET A 283 -9.34 -3.55 -3.00
C MET A 283 -8.96 -2.09 -3.25
N ALA A 284 -7.82 -1.87 -3.91
CA ALA A 284 -7.29 -0.58 -4.37
C ALA A 284 -6.93 -0.63 -5.87
N VAL A 285 -7.90 -0.89 -6.75
CA VAL A 285 -7.66 -1.05 -8.19
C VAL A 285 -7.78 0.26 -8.95
N ASP A 286 -8.60 1.19 -8.46
CA ASP A 286 -8.79 2.53 -9.04
C ASP A 286 -8.63 3.60 -7.98
N PHE A 287 -7.57 4.40 -8.08
CA PHE A 287 -7.22 5.41 -7.08
C PHE A 287 -8.11 6.65 -7.13
N GLN A 288 -8.95 6.84 -8.15
CA GLN A 288 -9.95 7.89 -8.11
C GLN A 288 -10.90 7.73 -6.92
N THR A 289 -11.16 6.49 -6.51
CA THR A 289 -12.04 6.19 -5.37
C THR A 289 -11.37 6.36 -4.00
N LEU A 290 -10.04 6.60 -3.97
CA LEU A 290 -9.23 6.60 -2.74
C LEU A 290 -8.48 7.91 -2.50
N GLU A 291 -8.27 8.74 -3.55
CA GLU A 291 -7.51 9.99 -3.47
C GLU A 291 -8.42 11.17 -3.21
N TRP A 292 -8.50 11.62 -1.96
CA TRP A 292 -9.26 12.80 -1.58
C TRP A 292 -8.46 14.09 -1.77
N ASN A 293 -8.97 14.96 -2.60
CA ASN A 293 -8.45 16.29 -2.82
C ASN A 293 -9.58 17.26 -3.21
N LYS A 294 -9.29 18.55 -3.32
CA LYS A 294 -10.30 19.58 -3.59
C LYS A 294 -11.03 19.41 -4.93
N SER A 295 -10.51 18.61 -5.84
CA SER A 295 -11.08 18.39 -7.18
C SER A 295 -11.74 17.02 -7.33
N ASN A 296 -11.75 16.20 -6.28
CA ASN A 296 -12.29 14.85 -6.32
C ASN A 296 -13.19 14.59 -5.10
N ASP A 297 -14.49 14.71 -5.30
CA ASP A 297 -15.47 14.48 -4.24
C ASP A 297 -15.83 13.00 -4.04
N LEU A 298 -15.42 12.13 -4.97
CA LEU A 298 -15.77 10.71 -4.96
C LEU A 298 -15.41 9.98 -3.66
N PRO A 299 -14.17 10.08 -3.13
CA PRO A 299 -13.79 9.37 -1.91
C PRO A 299 -14.59 9.79 -0.69
N TYR A 300 -15.00 11.07 -0.59
CA TYR A 300 -15.70 11.57 0.59
C TYR A 300 -17.04 10.88 0.81
N PHE A 301 -17.86 10.72 -0.23
CA PHE A 301 -19.13 10.02 -0.05
C PHE A 301 -18.97 8.49 0.01
N LEU A 302 -17.91 7.92 -0.59
CA LEU A 302 -17.62 6.50 -0.46
C LEU A 302 -17.11 6.10 0.93
N LEU A 303 -16.52 7.02 1.70
CA LEU A 303 -16.05 6.76 3.06
C LEU A 303 -17.18 6.74 4.11
N VAL A 304 -18.27 7.46 3.89
CA VAL A 304 -19.32 7.65 4.92
C VAL A 304 -19.88 6.33 5.48
N PRO A 305 -20.16 5.29 4.67
CA PRO A 305 -20.61 4.03 5.22
C PRO A 305 -19.62 3.33 6.14
N THR A 306 -18.31 3.44 5.84
CA THR A 306 -17.24 2.92 6.71
C THR A 306 -17.14 3.73 8.00
N PHE A 307 -17.21 5.07 7.92
CA PHE A 307 -17.27 5.92 9.11
C PHE A 307 -18.47 5.56 10.01
N ASN A 308 -19.63 5.29 9.42
CA ASN A 308 -20.82 4.85 10.13
C ASN A 308 -20.58 3.56 10.92
N MET A 309 -19.99 2.56 10.28
CA MET A 309 -19.69 1.28 10.91
C MET A 309 -18.72 1.44 12.10
N ILE A 310 -17.68 2.27 11.94
CA ILE A 310 -16.68 2.55 12.99
C ILE A 310 -17.32 3.35 14.14
N ALA A 311 -18.09 4.38 13.84
CA ALA A 311 -18.81 5.16 14.84
C ALA A 311 -19.80 4.30 15.64
N GLY A 312 -20.48 3.36 14.97
CA GLY A 312 -21.35 2.37 15.63
C GLY A 312 -20.58 1.45 16.57
N TYR A 313 -19.42 0.94 16.16
CA TYR A 313 -18.54 0.10 16.97
C TYR A 313 -18.07 0.83 18.25
N HIS A 314 -17.72 2.11 18.15
CA HIS A 314 -17.28 2.94 19.27
C HIS A 314 -18.42 3.62 20.05
N HIS A 315 -19.68 3.20 19.83
CA HIS A 315 -20.86 3.73 20.52
C HIS A 315 -21.04 5.25 20.40
N LYS A 316 -20.67 5.83 19.25
CA LYS A 316 -20.83 7.26 18.94
C LYS A 316 -22.11 7.59 18.19
N LEU A 317 -22.93 6.58 17.89
CA LEU A 317 -24.20 6.73 17.21
C LEU A 317 -25.38 6.65 18.20
N SER A 318 -26.51 7.24 17.83
CA SER A 318 -27.77 7.15 18.58
C SER A 318 -28.34 5.72 18.57
N ALA A 319 -29.14 5.39 19.58
CA ALA A 319 -29.67 4.03 19.79
C ALA A 319 -30.51 3.52 18.62
N ASP A 320 -31.26 4.39 17.94
CA ASP A 320 -32.09 4.02 16.79
C ASP A 320 -31.26 3.59 15.57
N LEU A 321 -30.03 4.14 15.40
CA LEU A 321 -29.11 3.71 14.35
C LEU A 321 -28.36 2.41 14.70
N THR A 322 -28.15 2.15 15.98
CA THR A 322 -27.40 0.96 16.42
C THR A 322 -28.27 -0.27 16.64
N GLN A 323 -29.59 -0.12 16.66
CA GLN A 323 -30.53 -1.23 16.84
C GLN A 323 -30.40 -2.30 15.75
N ASP A 324 -30.15 -1.87 14.50
CA ASP A 324 -29.90 -2.74 13.34
C ASP A 324 -28.84 -2.09 12.44
N MET A 325 -27.58 -2.39 12.73
CA MET A 325 -26.44 -1.85 11.99
C MET A 325 -26.43 -2.28 10.51
N ALA A 326 -27.00 -3.43 10.15
CA ALA A 326 -27.08 -3.84 8.76
C ALA A 326 -28.04 -2.94 7.97
N LYS A 327 -29.22 -2.68 8.51
CA LYS A 327 -30.20 -1.76 7.93
C LYS A 327 -29.65 -0.33 7.87
N THR A 328 -29.04 0.14 8.95
CA THR A 328 -28.43 1.48 8.99
C THR A 328 -27.34 1.63 7.94
N ARG A 329 -26.45 0.64 7.79
CA ARG A 329 -25.42 0.67 6.74
C ARG A 329 -26.02 0.80 5.34
N GLU A 330 -27.06 0.03 5.01
CA GLU A 330 -27.76 0.14 3.71
C GLU A 330 -28.39 1.51 3.49
N GLU A 331 -28.96 2.08 4.54
CA GLU A 331 -29.53 3.45 4.52
C GLU A 331 -28.42 4.47 4.24
N VAL A 332 -27.31 4.39 4.97
CA VAL A 332 -26.16 5.30 4.83
C VAL A 332 -25.51 5.17 3.44
N VAL A 333 -25.36 3.96 2.90
CA VAL A 333 -24.87 3.75 1.52
C VAL A 333 -25.76 4.49 0.52
N ARG A 334 -27.09 4.36 0.63
CA ARG A 334 -28.01 5.05 -0.28
C ARG A 334 -27.95 6.56 -0.12
N TRP A 335 -27.98 7.06 1.12
CA TRP A 335 -27.93 8.49 1.40
C TRP A 335 -26.63 9.12 0.93
N SER A 336 -25.48 8.49 1.19
CA SER A 336 -24.17 9.03 0.80
C SER A 336 -24.00 9.12 -0.71
N ALA A 337 -24.50 8.12 -1.45
CA ALA A 337 -24.40 8.08 -2.92
C ALA A 337 -25.40 9.01 -3.63
N ASN A 338 -26.47 9.46 -2.96
CA ASN A 338 -27.48 10.33 -3.54
C ASN A 338 -27.43 11.74 -2.92
N ASP A 339 -27.91 11.90 -1.70
CA ASP A 339 -28.09 13.23 -1.09
C ASP A 339 -26.75 13.93 -0.82
N TYR A 340 -25.80 13.21 -0.21
CA TYR A 340 -24.50 13.77 0.14
C TYR A 340 -23.62 14.02 -1.10
N ALA A 341 -23.56 13.07 -2.04
CA ALA A 341 -22.83 13.24 -3.30
C ALA A 341 -23.37 14.44 -4.11
N LEU A 342 -24.71 14.61 -4.17
CA LEU A 342 -25.32 15.77 -4.84
C LEU A 342 -24.99 17.08 -4.13
N ALA A 343 -24.96 17.08 -2.79
CA ALA A 343 -24.59 18.27 -2.01
C ALA A 343 -23.12 18.67 -2.25
N LEU A 344 -22.19 17.70 -2.24
CA LEU A 344 -20.80 17.95 -2.59
C LEU A 344 -20.64 18.52 -4.00
N GLY A 345 -21.39 17.96 -4.97
CA GLY A 345 -21.35 18.41 -6.37
C GLY A 345 -21.87 19.84 -6.60
N LYS A 346 -22.65 20.41 -5.66
CA LYS A 346 -23.07 21.81 -5.72
C LYS A 346 -21.95 22.79 -5.35
N GLY A 347 -20.95 22.34 -4.59
CA GLY A 347 -19.88 23.21 -4.11
C GLY A 347 -20.44 24.46 -3.43
N ASP A 348 -19.93 25.64 -3.78
CA ASP A 348 -20.37 26.93 -3.22
C ASP A 348 -21.80 27.35 -3.62
N ALA A 349 -22.44 26.60 -4.52
CA ALA A 349 -23.83 26.85 -4.93
C ALA A 349 -24.87 26.16 -4.02
N ILE A 350 -24.44 25.40 -3.00
CA ILE A 350 -25.34 24.81 -2.00
C ILE A 350 -26.00 25.92 -1.18
N THR A 351 -27.33 25.84 -0.96
CA THR A 351 -28.01 26.82 -0.12
C THR A 351 -27.70 26.63 1.36
N PRO A 352 -27.75 27.69 2.19
CA PRO A 352 -27.48 27.55 3.64
C PRO A 352 -28.38 26.52 4.34
N ASP A 353 -29.64 26.39 3.91
CA ASP A 353 -30.57 25.43 4.49
C ASP A 353 -30.25 23.97 4.08
N GLU A 354 -29.85 23.77 2.84
CA GLU A 354 -29.38 22.45 2.39
C GLU A 354 -28.07 22.06 3.11
N HIS A 355 -27.13 23.00 3.17
CA HIS A 355 -25.86 22.78 3.85
C HIS A 355 -26.06 22.34 5.30
N ARG A 356 -26.89 23.07 6.06
CA ARG A 356 -27.20 22.73 7.46
C ARG A 356 -27.81 21.33 7.59
N LYS A 357 -28.78 20.95 6.71
CA LYS A 357 -29.38 19.62 6.72
C LYS A 357 -28.37 18.53 6.46
N ILE A 358 -27.42 18.76 5.55
CA ILE A 358 -26.35 17.79 5.27
C ILE A 358 -25.40 17.67 6.46
N VAL A 359 -25.02 18.78 7.10
CA VAL A 359 -24.19 18.77 8.32
C VAL A 359 -24.86 17.96 9.43
N GLU A 360 -26.14 18.22 9.71
CA GLU A 360 -26.90 17.51 10.74
C GLU A 360 -26.98 16.01 10.45
N GLN A 361 -27.30 15.64 9.20
CA GLN A 361 -27.43 14.23 8.81
C GLN A 361 -26.08 13.51 8.77
N LEU A 362 -25.04 14.16 8.27
CA LEU A 362 -23.68 13.58 8.27
C LEU A 362 -23.18 13.37 9.69
N SER A 363 -23.32 14.39 10.58
CA SER A 363 -23.00 14.28 12.00
C SER A 363 -23.69 13.08 12.66
N ARG A 364 -25.00 12.93 12.40
CA ARG A 364 -25.78 11.81 12.90
C ARG A 364 -25.25 10.45 12.46
N TYR A 365 -24.81 10.33 11.17
CA TYR A 365 -24.34 9.06 10.62
C TYR A 365 -22.91 8.71 10.97
N ILE A 366 -22.02 9.70 11.14
CA ILE A 366 -20.60 9.42 11.38
C ILE A 366 -20.14 9.70 12.82
N GLY A 367 -21.02 10.21 13.68
CA GLY A 367 -20.75 10.46 15.10
C GLY A 367 -19.80 11.61 15.39
N LEU A 368 -19.44 12.42 14.40
CA LEU A 368 -18.65 13.64 14.60
C LEU A 368 -19.53 14.84 14.95
N ARG A 369 -18.94 15.79 15.67
CA ARG A 369 -19.61 17.04 16.03
C ARG A 369 -19.90 17.88 14.77
N PRO A 370 -21.06 18.58 14.69
CA PRO A 370 -21.40 19.44 13.55
C PRO A 370 -20.33 20.47 13.22
N GLU A 371 -19.67 21.06 14.25
CA GLU A 371 -18.64 22.09 14.08
C GLU A 371 -17.41 21.56 13.32
N VAL A 372 -17.09 20.29 13.48
CA VAL A 372 -15.99 19.65 12.73
C VAL A 372 -16.36 19.54 11.25
N ILE A 373 -17.61 19.14 10.96
CA ILE A 373 -18.11 18.99 9.59
C ILE A 373 -18.18 20.35 8.89
N GLU A 374 -18.66 21.38 9.60
CA GLU A 374 -18.67 22.77 9.11
C GLU A 374 -17.28 23.28 8.80
N ALA A 375 -16.31 23.08 9.71
CA ALA A 375 -14.91 23.50 9.52
C ALA A 375 -14.24 22.88 8.29
N HIS A 376 -14.71 21.69 7.85
CA HIS A 376 -14.18 20.97 6.69
C HIS A 376 -15.06 21.10 5.44
N ASN A 377 -16.02 22.02 5.40
CA ASN A 377 -16.92 22.21 4.26
C ASN A 377 -17.53 20.89 3.78
N LEU A 378 -18.10 20.12 4.69
CA LEU A 378 -18.69 18.79 4.49
C LEU A 378 -17.70 17.67 4.13
N ARG A 379 -16.44 17.95 3.82
CA ARG A 379 -15.45 16.99 3.30
C ARG A 379 -14.59 16.42 4.42
N ILE A 380 -15.08 15.37 5.06
CA ILE A 380 -14.36 14.67 6.13
C ILE A 380 -13.44 13.62 5.50
N ASP A 381 -12.13 13.79 5.68
CA ASP A 381 -11.13 12.82 5.29
C ASP A 381 -10.80 11.82 6.42
N VAL A 382 -10.02 10.79 6.09
CA VAL A 382 -9.66 9.75 7.06
C VAL A 382 -8.86 10.29 8.24
N PRO A 383 -7.83 11.14 8.05
CA PRO A 383 -7.10 11.74 9.17
C PRO A 383 -8.01 12.50 10.13
N THR A 384 -8.91 13.35 9.61
CA THR A 384 -9.87 14.09 10.44
C THR A 384 -10.77 13.13 11.21
N PHE A 385 -11.35 12.13 10.54
CA PHE A 385 -12.25 11.18 11.20
C PHE A 385 -11.55 10.39 12.30
N THR A 386 -10.38 9.83 12.02
CA THR A 386 -9.63 9.01 12.99
C THR A 386 -9.19 9.80 14.21
N HIS A 387 -8.91 11.09 14.05
CA HIS A 387 -8.51 11.97 15.14
C HIS A 387 -9.70 12.48 15.97
N GLU A 388 -10.81 12.84 15.31
CA GLU A 388 -11.94 13.52 15.97
C GLU A 388 -12.92 12.56 16.66
N LEU A 389 -13.08 11.31 16.17
CA LEU A 389 -14.13 10.41 16.65
C LEU A 389 -14.05 10.12 18.15
N LEU A 390 -12.83 9.91 18.68
CA LEU A 390 -12.58 9.57 20.08
C LEU A 390 -11.78 10.66 20.82
N LEU A 391 -11.77 11.88 20.32
CA LEU A 391 -11.02 12.99 20.89
C LEU A 391 -11.38 13.28 22.34
N ASP A 392 -12.67 13.13 22.71
CA ASP A 392 -13.16 13.26 24.07
C ASP A 392 -12.55 12.26 25.06
N GLN A 393 -12.06 11.12 24.54
CA GLN A 393 -11.35 10.08 25.28
C GLN A 393 -9.83 10.19 25.15
N LYS A 394 -9.32 11.17 24.42
CA LYS A 394 -7.90 11.34 24.07
C LYS A 394 -7.31 10.12 23.33
N LEU A 395 -8.13 9.51 22.47
CA LEU A 395 -7.75 8.36 21.65
C LEU A 395 -7.87 8.72 20.16
N VAL A 396 -7.07 8.04 19.36
CA VAL A 396 -7.20 8.01 17.89
C VAL A 396 -7.61 6.61 17.45
N THR A 397 -8.34 6.51 16.34
CA THR A 397 -8.72 5.21 15.77
C THR A 397 -7.79 4.80 14.65
N GLY A 398 -7.75 3.50 14.34
CA GLY A 398 -6.94 2.94 13.27
C GLY A 398 -7.47 3.28 11.88
N ARG A 399 -6.56 3.51 10.92
CA ARG A 399 -6.89 3.63 9.51
C ARG A 399 -7.06 2.25 8.86
N LEU A 400 -6.18 1.30 9.18
CA LEU A 400 -6.29 -0.07 8.65
C LEU A 400 -7.46 -0.83 9.29
N ASP A 401 -7.76 -0.57 10.55
CA ASP A 401 -8.95 -1.12 11.20
C ASP A 401 -9.45 -0.12 12.23
N GLY A 402 -10.57 0.52 11.91
CA GLY A 402 -11.17 1.56 12.76
C GLY A 402 -11.66 1.08 14.13
N ARG A 403 -11.66 -0.23 14.41
CA ARG A 403 -11.95 -0.80 15.74
C ARG A 403 -10.79 -0.63 16.72
N PHE A 404 -9.56 -0.52 16.20
CA PHE A 404 -8.37 -0.26 17.02
C PHE A 404 -8.36 1.18 17.50
N SER A 405 -8.01 1.39 18.73
CA SER A 405 -7.82 2.72 19.31
C SER A 405 -6.71 2.73 20.33
N SER A 406 -5.98 3.83 20.43
CA SER A 406 -4.97 4.08 21.46
C SER A 406 -4.72 5.58 21.61
N PRO A 407 -4.08 6.02 22.73
CA PRO A 407 -3.51 7.35 22.77
C PRO A 407 -2.52 7.56 21.60
N ASN A 408 -2.50 8.76 21.05
CA ASN A 408 -1.47 9.13 20.08
C ASN A 408 -0.13 9.30 20.82
N PRO A 409 0.93 8.54 20.46
CA PRO A 409 2.22 8.62 21.16
C PRO A 409 2.99 9.91 20.87
N ASP A 410 2.59 10.66 19.86
CA ASP A 410 3.24 11.89 19.43
C ASP A 410 2.15 12.88 19.01
N GLU A 411 1.85 13.85 19.87
CA GLU A 411 0.78 14.83 19.67
C GLU A 411 0.98 15.66 18.37
N ASP A 412 2.23 15.79 17.92
CA ASP A 412 2.57 16.48 16.66
C ASP A 412 2.39 15.60 15.42
N ARG A 413 2.14 14.28 15.58
CA ARG A 413 1.90 13.36 14.48
C ARG A 413 0.42 13.23 14.17
N PHE A 414 0.02 13.82 13.07
CA PHE A 414 -1.34 13.70 12.54
C PHE A 414 -1.65 12.29 11.97
N PHE A 415 -0.61 11.49 11.66
CA PHE A 415 -0.75 10.17 11.06
C PHE A 415 -0.11 9.10 11.97
N TYR A 416 -0.87 8.65 12.93
CA TYR A 416 -0.54 7.47 13.71
C TYR A 416 -1.66 6.43 13.54
N ASP A 417 -1.29 5.18 13.27
CA ASP A 417 -2.24 4.08 13.11
C ASP A 417 -2.05 3.03 14.21
N PRO A 418 -2.97 2.96 15.19
CA PRO A 418 -2.95 1.94 16.25
C PRO A 418 -2.90 0.51 15.72
N THR A 419 -3.53 0.22 14.57
CA THR A 419 -3.51 -1.11 13.97
C THR A 419 -2.10 -1.49 13.56
N SER A 420 -1.43 -0.63 12.81
CA SER A 420 -0.04 -0.85 12.40
C SER A 420 0.90 -1.04 13.59
N ALA A 421 0.73 -0.24 14.63
CA ALA A 421 1.52 -0.36 15.86
C ALA A 421 1.30 -1.71 16.57
N ALA A 422 0.08 -2.25 16.51
CA ALA A 422 -0.25 -3.53 17.15
C ALA A 422 0.33 -4.74 16.40
N ILE A 423 0.45 -4.69 15.08
CA ILE A 423 0.82 -5.87 14.27
C ILE A 423 2.30 -5.89 13.87
N LEU A 424 2.95 -4.74 13.67
CA LEU A 424 4.31 -4.68 13.13
C LEU A 424 5.35 -5.45 13.97
N PRO A 425 5.46 -5.27 15.29
CA PRO A 425 6.45 -6.00 16.09
C PRO A 425 6.21 -7.53 16.12
N PRO A 426 4.98 -8.05 16.30
CA PRO A 426 4.72 -9.48 16.26
C PRO A 426 5.11 -10.13 14.93
N TYR A 427 4.70 -9.54 13.80
CA TYR A 427 5.00 -10.08 12.48
C TYR A 427 6.49 -10.02 12.15
N THR A 428 7.14 -8.90 12.41
CA THR A 428 8.58 -8.73 12.14
C THR A 428 9.41 -9.75 12.92
N SER A 429 9.16 -9.86 14.22
CA SER A 429 9.92 -10.76 15.09
C SER A 429 9.67 -12.23 14.75
N ALA A 430 8.40 -12.62 14.63
CA ALA A 430 8.02 -14.00 14.37
C ALA A 430 8.51 -14.48 13.00
N PHE A 431 8.41 -13.65 11.96
CA PHE A 431 8.85 -14.01 10.62
C PHE A 431 10.36 -14.14 10.49
N ASN A 432 11.13 -13.21 11.06
CA ASN A 432 12.60 -13.33 11.04
C ASN A 432 13.06 -14.60 11.76
N ASN A 433 12.42 -14.95 12.89
CA ASN A 433 12.70 -16.20 13.58
C ASN A 433 12.35 -17.40 12.70
N TYR A 434 11.17 -17.43 12.08
CA TYR A 434 10.68 -18.51 11.22
C TYR A 434 11.62 -18.77 10.03
N LEU A 435 12.01 -17.72 9.32
CA LEU A 435 12.94 -17.82 8.19
C LEU A 435 14.25 -18.49 8.59
N ARG A 436 14.81 -18.11 9.75
CA ARG A 436 16.15 -18.58 10.17
C ARG A 436 16.12 -19.97 10.81
N THR A 437 15.07 -20.30 11.57
CA THR A 437 15.04 -21.53 12.39
C THR A 437 14.27 -22.67 11.75
N GLU A 438 13.16 -22.40 11.06
CA GLU A 438 12.33 -23.43 10.45
C GLU A 438 12.60 -23.56 8.94
N LEU A 439 12.67 -22.45 8.20
CA LEU A 439 12.95 -22.48 6.77
C LEU A 439 14.45 -22.52 6.46
N ASN A 440 15.30 -22.42 7.48
CA ASN A 440 16.77 -22.44 7.38
C ASN A 440 17.36 -21.42 6.37
N TYR A 441 16.61 -20.39 6.04
CA TYR A 441 17.05 -19.29 5.18
C TYR A 441 17.78 -18.25 6.03
N LYS A 442 19.13 -18.29 6.01
CA LYS A 442 20.00 -17.44 6.83
C LYS A 442 20.56 -16.31 6.00
N SER A 443 20.22 -15.10 6.34
CA SER A 443 20.74 -13.88 5.73
C SER A 443 21.02 -12.85 6.83
N ASP A 444 22.10 -12.10 6.69
CA ASP A 444 22.43 -10.96 7.56
C ASP A 444 21.90 -9.64 6.98
N MET A 445 21.34 -9.69 5.77
CA MET A 445 20.59 -8.56 5.22
C MET A 445 19.32 -8.30 6.05
N PRO A 446 18.93 -7.04 6.24
CA PRO A 446 17.64 -6.73 6.86
C PRO A 446 16.49 -7.21 5.98
N TYR A 447 15.56 -7.97 6.57
CA TYR A 447 14.27 -8.23 5.95
C TYR A 447 13.41 -6.96 6.05
N ARG A 448 13.20 -6.31 4.91
CA ARG A 448 12.48 -5.03 4.86
C ARG A 448 10.97 -5.28 4.80
N VAL A 449 10.30 -5.18 5.94
CA VAL A 449 8.83 -5.26 5.99
C VAL A 449 8.21 -4.15 5.15
N PHE A 450 8.82 -2.95 5.20
CA PHE A 450 8.49 -1.81 4.37
C PHE A 450 9.73 -1.24 3.68
N ALA A 451 9.56 -0.68 2.49
CA ALA A 451 10.60 -0.04 1.69
C ALA A 451 10.55 1.50 1.74
N TYR A 452 9.78 2.09 2.66
CA TYR A 452 9.53 3.55 2.67
C TYR A 452 10.78 4.39 2.93
N ASP A 453 11.76 3.84 3.64
CA ASP A 453 13.03 4.51 3.93
C ASP A 453 14.08 4.32 2.82
N GLU A 454 13.76 3.58 1.76
CA GLU A 454 14.68 3.30 0.68
C GLU A 454 14.87 4.52 -0.23
N PRO A 455 16.11 4.83 -0.61
CA PRO A 455 16.39 5.87 -1.58
C PRO A 455 15.63 5.64 -2.90
N GLY A 456 14.84 6.61 -3.31
CA GLY A 456 14.05 6.54 -4.55
C GLY A 456 12.63 6.00 -4.38
N PHE A 457 12.29 5.32 -3.29
CA PHE A 457 10.92 4.86 -3.04
C PHE A 457 9.91 6.02 -2.97
N GLN A 458 10.33 7.17 -2.45
CA GLN A 458 9.56 8.41 -2.41
C GLN A 458 9.12 8.91 -3.80
N LYS A 459 9.75 8.41 -4.87
CA LYS A 459 9.48 8.75 -6.27
C LYS A 459 8.76 7.62 -6.99
N TRP A 460 7.84 6.93 -6.31
CA TRP A 460 7.02 5.90 -6.95
C TRP A 460 6.29 6.47 -8.17
N GLU A 461 6.42 5.80 -9.32
CA GLU A 461 5.83 6.22 -10.59
C GLU A 461 4.37 5.77 -10.67
N TRP A 462 3.47 6.70 -10.43
CA TRP A 462 2.02 6.46 -10.43
C TRP A 462 1.37 6.55 -11.81
N GLY A 463 2.09 6.99 -12.83
CA GLY A 463 1.59 7.40 -14.13
C GLY A 463 1.66 8.92 -14.30
N ASN A 464 1.11 9.45 -15.35
CA ASN A 464 1.15 10.89 -15.65
C ASN A 464 -0.24 11.55 -15.54
N ALA A 465 -0.26 12.89 -15.41
CA ALA A 465 -1.49 13.64 -15.23
C ALA A 465 -2.48 13.53 -16.43
N VAL A 466 -2.01 13.14 -17.60
CA VAL A 466 -2.86 12.94 -18.80
C VAL A 466 -3.65 11.64 -18.69
N GLU A 467 -3.11 10.65 -17.99
CA GLU A 467 -3.78 9.36 -17.74
C GLU A 467 -4.80 9.45 -16.61
N GLY A 468 -4.82 10.55 -15.85
CA GLY A 468 -5.70 10.74 -14.70
C GLY A 468 -5.19 10.05 -13.44
N PHE A 469 -6.11 9.47 -12.66
CA PHE A 469 -5.75 8.71 -11.45
C PHE A 469 -5.12 7.36 -11.83
N PRO A 470 -4.15 6.86 -11.03
CA PRO A 470 -3.63 5.51 -11.19
C PRO A 470 -4.75 4.48 -11.17
N SER A 471 -4.78 3.59 -12.16
CA SER A 471 -5.80 2.55 -12.25
C SER A 471 -5.31 1.36 -13.06
N THR A 472 -5.60 0.16 -12.59
CA THR A 472 -5.40 -1.11 -13.32
C THR A 472 -6.73 -1.79 -13.66
N ALA A 473 -7.84 -1.10 -13.46
CA ALA A 473 -9.20 -1.57 -13.77
C ALA A 473 -9.34 -1.99 -15.25
N GLY A 474 -8.73 -1.23 -16.16
CA GLY A 474 -8.67 -1.58 -17.59
C GLY A 474 -7.97 -2.90 -17.87
N GLY A 475 -6.88 -3.20 -17.15
CA GLY A 475 -6.17 -4.48 -17.23
C GLY A 475 -7.04 -5.65 -16.76
N LEU A 476 -7.70 -5.49 -15.60
CA LEU A 476 -8.62 -6.50 -15.06
C LEU A 476 -9.78 -6.77 -16.03
N ARG A 477 -10.41 -5.71 -16.54
CA ARG A 477 -11.49 -5.82 -17.55
C ARG A 477 -11.01 -6.56 -18.80
N SER A 478 -9.84 -6.21 -19.32
CA SER A 478 -9.25 -6.85 -20.49
C SER A 478 -9.02 -8.35 -20.27
N ALA A 479 -8.45 -8.71 -19.11
CA ALA A 479 -8.24 -10.11 -18.73
C ALA A 479 -9.55 -10.92 -18.68
N MET A 480 -10.60 -10.35 -18.06
CA MET A 480 -11.92 -10.99 -17.97
C MET A 480 -12.58 -11.21 -19.33
N ILE A 481 -12.40 -10.27 -20.26
CA ILE A 481 -12.96 -10.39 -21.62
C ILE A 481 -12.19 -11.43 -22.45
N LYS A 482 -10.85 -11.45 -22.33
CA LYS A 482 -9.99 -12.42 -23.04
C LYS A 482 -10.10 -13.83 -22.49
N ASN A 483 -10.35 -13.95 -21.17
CA ASN A 483 -10.58 -15.22 -20.49
C ASN A 483 -11.98 -15.23 -19.81
N PRO A 484 -13.03 -15.63 -20.53
CA PRO A 484 -14.40 -15.61 -20.00
C PRO A 484 -14.65 -16.63 -18.87
N TYR A 485 -13.68 -17.50 -18.59
CA TYR A 485 -13.74 -18.46 -17.49
C TYR A 485 -13.10 -17.93 -16.20
N MET A 486 -12.30 -16.87 -16.28
CA MET A 486 -11.69 -16.24 -15.12
C MET A 486 -12.75 -15.69 -14.17
N LYS A 487 -12.61 -15.97 -12.88
CA LYS A 487 -13.50 -15.47 -11.84
C LYS A 487 -12.77 -14.51 -10.92
N ILE A 488 -13.54 -13.59 -10.35
CA ILE A 488 -13.04 -12.59 -9.40
C ILE A 488 -13.75 -12.77 -8.07
N LEU A 489 -12.99 -12.72 -6.98
CA LEU A 489 -13.50 -12.59 -5.62
C LEU A 489 -13.01 -11.27 -5.03
N VAL A 490 -13.94 -10.39 -4.68
CA VAL A 490 -13.67 -9.14 -3.96
C VAL A 490 -13.98 -9.37 -2.49
N MET A 491 -13.03 -9.10 -1.61
CA MET A 491 -13.11 -9.34 -0.16
C MET A 491 -12.81 -8.05 0.59
N GLU A 492 -13.77 -7.59 1.44
CA GLU A 492 -13.71 -6.24 2.04
C GLU A 492 -14.08 -6.26 3.53
N GLY A 493 -13.35 -5.47 4.32
CA GLY A 493 -13.66 -5.21 5.73
C GLY A 493 -14.55 -3.99 5.91
N TYR A 494 -15.56 -4.07 6.79
CA TYR A 494 -16.46 -2.94 7.07
C TYR A 494 -15.79 -1.78 7.82
N TYR A 495 -14.66 -2.03 8.47
CA TYR A 495 -13.95 -1.04 9.30
C TYR A 495 -12.63 -0.58 8.66
N ASP A 496 -12.47 -0.83 7.36
CA ASP A 496 -11.29 -0.47 6.57
C ASP A 496 -11.41 0.95 6.02
N LEU A 497 -10.61 1.87 6.57
CA LEU A 497 -10.52 3.25 6.07
C LEU A 497 -9.43 3.44 5.00
N ALA A 498 -8.59 2.43 4.78
CA ALA A 498 -7.57 2.48 3.75
C ALA A 498 -8.17 2.22 2.36
N THR A 499 -9.09 1.25 2.29
CA THR A 499 -9.77 0.83 1.06
C THR A 499 -11.23 0.50 1.38
N PRO A 500 -12.09 1.52 1.52
CA PRO A 500 -13.47 1.31 1.97
C PRO A 500 -14.25 0.42 1.00
N PHE A 501 -15.08 -0.48 1.54
CA PHE A 501 -15.83 -1.49 0.76
C PHE A 501 -16.69 -0.88 -0.35
N THR A 502 -17.19 0.32 -0.17
CA THR A 502 -17.96 1.07 -1.18
C THR A 502 -17.09 1.52 -2.36
N ALA A 503 -15.80 1.81 -2.14
CA ALA A 503 -14.86 2.12 -3.21
C ALA A 503 -14.60 0.91 -4.11
N ALA A 504 -14.50 -0.29 -3.53
CA ALA A 504 -14.40 -1.54 -4.27
C ALA A 504 -15.65 -1.80 -5.11
N ASN A 505 -16.84 -1.66 -4.51
CA ASN A 505 -18.12 -1.81 -5.22
C ASN A 505 -18.22 -0.82 -6.39
N TRP A 506 -17.90 0.46 -6.14
CA TRP A 506 -17.90 1.49 -7.17
C TRP A 506 -16.97 1.12 -8.34
N THR A 507 -15.74 0.75 -8.07
CA THR A 507 -14.76 0.36 -9.09
C THR A 507 -15.28 -0.81 -9.93
N MET A 508 -15.79 -1.86 -9.29
CA MET A 508 -16.30 -3.04 -10.00
C MET A 508 -17.55 -2.74 -10.83
N ASP A 509 -18.41 -1.85 -10.36
CA ASP A 509 -19.60 -1.40 -11.08
C ASP A 509 -19.24 -0.55 -12.31
N HIS A 510 -18.11 0.13 -12.29
CA HIS A 510 -17.62 0.96 -13.39
C HIS A 510 -16.63 0.27 -14.34
N LEU A 511 -16.39 -1.04 -14.19
CA LEU A 511 -15.58 -1.82 -15.15
C LEU A 511 -16.24 -1.94 -16.53
N ASN A 512 -17.50 -1.53 -16.70
CA ASN A 512 -18.25 -1.70 -17.95
C ASN A 512 -18.24 -3.14 -18.49
N LEU A 513 -18.40 -4.11 -17.59
CA LEU A 513 -18.54 -5.51 -17.93
C LEU A 513 -19.96 -5.82 -18.38
N GLY A 514 -20.11 -6.52 -19.52
CA GLY A 514 -21.40 -7.06 -19.91
C GLY A 514 -21.89 -8.13 -18.90
N PRO A 515 -23.22 -8.43 -18.89
CA PRO A 515 -23.80 -9.37 -17.93
C PRO A 515 -23.11 -10.75 -17.92
N GLN A 516 -22.63 -11.21 -19.08
CA GLN A 516 -21.93 -12.49 -19.24
C GLN A 516 -20.59 -12.57 -18.51
N PHE A 517 -19.94 -11.45 -18.22
CA PHE A 517 -18.70 -11.39 -17.44
C PHE A 517 -18.98 -11.03 -15.97
N ARG A 518 -20.00 -10.20 -15.73
CA ARG A 518 -20.36 -9.73 -14.40
C ARG A 518 -20.75 -10.87 -13.45
N GLN A 519 -21.37 -11.94 -13.97
CA GLN A 519 -21.67 -13.17 -13.23
C GLN A 519 -20.43 -13.89 -12.68
N ASN A 520 -19.23 -13.57 -13.19
CA ASN A 520 -17.98 -14.14 -12.71
C ASN A 520 -17.38 -13.39 -11.51
N VAL A 521 -18.02 -12.31 -11.06
CA VAL A 521 -17.59 -11.52 -9.90
C VAL A 521 -18.40 -11.95 -8.67
N SER A 522 -17.70 -12.25 -7.59
CA SER A 522 -18.28 -12.57 -6.29
C SER A 522 -17.74 -11.60 -5.24
N TYR A 523 -18.54 -11.35 -4.19
CA TYR A 523 -18.19 -10.45 -3.10
C TYR A 523 -18.30 -11.17 -1.78
N ALA A 524 -17.40 -10.85 -0.85
CA ALA A 524 -17.45 -11.27 0.55
C ALA A 524 -17.07 -10.09 1.44
N THR A 525 -17.85 -9.87 2.51
CA THR A 525 -17.63 -8.77 3.45
C THR A 525 -17.47 -9.31 4.87
N TYR A 526 -16.65 -8.62 5.67
CA TYR A 526 -16.20 -9.10 6.98
C TYR A 526 -16.38 -8.01 8.04
N SER A 527 -16.68 -8.43 9.26
CA SER A 527 -16.71 -7.55 10.43
C SER A 527 -15.29 -7.29 10.96
N SER A 528 -14.40 -6.87 10.06
CA SER A 528 -12.99 -6.60 10.29
C SER A 528 -12.55 -5.37 9.50
N GLY A 529 -11.28 -4.96 9.65
CA GLY A 529 -10.67 -3.91 8.86
C GLY A 529 -9.93 -4.45 7.63
N HIS A 530 -8.85 -3.76 7.25
CA HIS A 530 -8.02 -4.00 6.07
C HIS A 530 -7.42 -5.40 6.00
N MET A 531 -6.85 -5.85 7.12
CA MET A 531 -6.28 -7.19 7.28
C MET A 531 -7.34 -8.09 7.93
N VAL A 532 -8.29 -8.57 7.13
CA VAL A 532 -9.44 -9.37 7.60
C VAL A 532 -9.01 -10.53 8.51
N TYR A 533 -7.90 -11.16 8.20
CA TYR A 533 -7.35 -12.34 8.84
C TYR A 533 -6.70 -12.13 10.21
N ILE A 534 -6.52 -10.89 10.69
CA ILE A 534 -6.06 -10.65 12.05
C ILE A 534 -7.16 -10.91 13.08
N ASP A 535 -8.42 -10.80 12.68
CA ASP A 535 -9.57 -11.23 13.47
C ASP A 535 -9.81 -12.73 13.26
N ARG A 536 -9.79 -13.48 14.36
CA ARG A 536 -9.84 -14.95 14.30
C ARG A 536 -11.11 -15.50 13.67
N ALA A 537 -12.25 -14.92 14.01
CA ALA A 537 -13.54 -15.40 13.50
C ALA A 537 -13.70 -15.08 12.01
N GLU A 538 -13.24 -13.91 11.60
CA GLU A 538 -13.30 -13.47 10.21
C GLU A 538 -12.28 -14.23 9.34
N HIS A 539 -11.13 -14.65 9.90
CA HIS A 539 -10.16 -15.48 9.18
C HIS A 539 -10.73 -16.87 8.82
N ASP A 540 -11.41 -17.54 9.76
CA ASP A 540 -12.10 -18.82 9.48
C ASP A 540 -13.15 -18.65 8.36
N LYS A 541 -13.93 -17.56 8.39
CA LYS A 541 -14.87 -17.21 7.32
C LYS A 541 -14.16 -16.95 5.98
N MET A 542 -13.07 -16.18 6.00
CA MET A 542 -12.25 -15.88 4.82
C MET A 542 -11.74 -17.16 4.17
N LYS A 543 -11.25 -18.12 4.96
CA LYS A 543 -10.82 -19.43 4.46
C LYS A 543 -11.95 -20.16 3.74
N LYS A 544 -13.16 -20.19 4.29
CA LYS A 544 -14.32 -20.85 3.66
C LYS A 544 -14.67 -20.18 2.33
N ASP A 545 -14.72 -18.86 2.30
CA ASP A 545 -15.03 -18.08 1.09
C ASP A 545 -14.00 -18.33 -0.02
N LEU A 546 -12.69 -18.38 0.34
CA LEU A 546 -11.61 -18.71 -0.61
C LEU A 546 -11.74 -20.14 -1.15
N VAL A 547 -12.02 -21.12 -0.31
CA VAL A 547 -12.20 -22.53 -0.72
C VAL A 547 -13.39 -22.66 -1.68
N ASP A 548 -14.52 -22.04 -1.36
CA ASP A 548 -15.71 -22.04 -2.19
C ASP A 548 -15.47 -21.34 -3.54
N PHE A 549 -14.74 -20.21 -3.52
CA PHE A 549 -14.35 -19.50 -4.73
C PHE A 549 -13.46 -20.37 -5.62
N MET A 550 -12.40 -20.95 -5.07
CA MET A 550 -11.49 -21.82 -5.84
C MET A 550 -12.23 -23.00 -6.45
N GLY A 551 -13.17 -23.60 -5.70
CA GLY A 551 -14.01 -24.69 -6.20
C GLY A 551 -14.87 -24.29 -7.41
N LYS A 552 -15.29 -23.03 -7.50
CA LYS A 552 -16.03 -22.48 -8.66
C LYS A 552 -15.14 -22.15 -9.86
N CYS A 553 -13.84 -21.96 -9.64
CA CYS A 553 -12.87 -21.62 -10.68
C CYS A 553 -12.28 -22.84 -11.40
N LEU A 554 -12.37 -24.03 -10.80
CA LEU A 554 -11.82 -25.26 -11.34
C LEU A 554 -12.84 -25.97 -12.24
N PRO A 555 -12.40 -26.64 -13.33
CA PRO A 555 -13.30 -27.47 -14.12
C PRO A 555 -13.88 -28.60 -13.25
N LYS A 556 -15.16 -28.88 -13.49
CA LYS A 556 -15.88 -29.96 -12.81
C LYS A 556 -15.39 -31.32 -13.31
#